data_e7cdfd33a3dcaba259fe112b6f1f4a57
#
_entry.id   e7cdfd33a3dcaba259fe112b6f1f4a57
#
_cell.length_a   1.000
_cell.length_b   1.000
_cell.length_c   1.000
_cell.angle_alpha   90.00
_cell.angle_beta   90.00
_cell.angle_gamma   90.00
#
_symmetry.space_group_name_H-M   'P 1'
#
loop_
_entity.id
_entity.type
_entity.pdbx_description
1 polymer ?
#
loop_
_entity_poly.entity_id
_entity_poly.type
_entity_poly.pdbx_seq_one_letter_code
_entity_poly.pdbx_strand_id
1 'polypeptide(L)'
;VTDSDRLVVWLRETLDAAQADAEAATSGPWHVTEYVAGSDYGFDAGVGTAPGEVDVVGHGYEGGGCERVQDARHIVRHNPANVLRRIAADRKLLDLHRDDLGKCAECGQGYELMDWGPDFPCATVRLLAEGWGWTEGEQA
;
A
#
# COMPACT_ATOMS: atom_id res chain seq x y z
N VAL A 1 14.27 -7.95 -21.98
CA VAL A 1 13.66 -7.56 -20.70
C VAL A 1 14.48 -8.17 -19.58
N THR A 2 15.17 -7.34 -18.83
CA THR A 2 15.96 -7.77 -17.66
C THR A 2 15.05 -8.00 -16.46
N ASP A 3 15.54 -8.69 -15.42
CA ASP A 3 14.80 -8.84 -14.16
C ASP A 3 14.57 -7.48 -13.48
N SER A 4 15.50 -6.55 -13.69
CA SER A 4 15.38 -5.16 -13.25
C SER A 4 14.21 -4.43 -13.91
N ASP A 5 14.04 -4.60 -15.22
CA ASP A 5 12.91 -4.02 -15.97
C ASP A 5 11.58 -4.61 -15.48
N ARG A 6 11.54 -5.91 -15.24
CA ARG A 6 10.35 -6.62 -14.74
C ARG A 6 9.92 -6.09 -13.37
N LEU A 7 10.86 -5.93 -12.44
CA LEU A 7 10.59 -5.41 -11.10
C LEU A 7 9.95 -4.02 -11.15
N VAL A 8 10.52 -3.12 -11.95
CA VAL A 8 10.03 -1.74 -12.05
C VAL A 8 8.65 -1.67 -12.72
N VAL A 9 8.45 -2.43 -13.80
CA VAL A 9 7.14 -2.53 -14.46
C VAL A 9 6.10 -3.07 -13.49
N TRP A 10 6.38 -4.18 -12.83
CA TRP A 10 5.50 -4.79 -11.85
C TRP A 10 5.15 -3.82 -10.70
N LEU A 11 6.15 -3.11 -10.18
CA LEU A 11 5.93 -2.14 -9.09
C LEU A 11 5.01 -1.01 -9.56
N ARG A 12 5.20 -0.46 -10.75
CA ARG A 12 4.34 0.58 -11.32
C ARG A 12 2.91 0.08 -11.50
N GLU A 13 2.72 -1.09 -12.07
CA GLU A 13 1.40 -1.71 -12.26
C GLU A 13 0.70 -1.99 -10.92
N THR A 14 1.45 -2.43 -9.91
CA THR A 14 0.93 -2.65 -8.55
C THR A 14 0.48 -1.35 -7.90
N LEU A 15 1.27 -0.28 -8.03
CA LEU A 15 0.89 1.05 -7.53
C LEU A 15 -0.33 1.61 -8.26
N ASP A 16 -0.43 1.41 -9.58
CA ASP A 16 -1.58 1.84 -10.38
C ASP A 16 -2.86 1.11 -9.96
N ALA A 17 -2.79 -0.21 -9.76
CA ALA A 17 -3.92 -1.00 -9.30
C ALA A 17 -4.38 -0.59 -7.90
N ALA A 18 -3.43 -0.45 -6.97
CA ALA A 18 -3.74 -0.02 -5.60
C ALA A 18 -4.32 1.41 -5.55
N GLN A 19 -3.87 2.30 -6.42
CA GLN A 19 -4.42 3.64 -6.56
C GLN A 19 -5.87 3.58 -7.06
N ALA A 20 -6.13 2.82 -8.11
CA ALA A 20 -7.48 2.67 -8.67
C ALA A 20 -8.47 2.10 -7.64
N ASP A 21 -8.07 1.10 -6.88
CA ASP A 21 -8.89 0.52 -5.82
C ASP A 21 -9.16 1.53 -4.70
N ALA A 22 -8.15 2.29 -4.28
CA ALA A 22 -8.31 3.30 -3.23
C ALA A 22 -9.19 4.47 -3.69
N GLU A 23 -9.10 4.88 -4.95
CA GLU A 23 -9.94 5.95 -5.53
C GLU A 23 -11.39 5.50 -5.70
N ALA A 24 -11.63 4.22 -5.99
CA ALA A 24 -12.97 3.64 -6.13
C ALA A 24 -13.62 3.28 -4.80
N ALA A 25 -12.84 3.13 -3.74
CA ALA A 25 -13.34 2.78 -2.42
C ALA A 25 -14.19 3.89 -1.81
N THR A 26 -15.01 3.53 -0.82
CA THR A 26 -15.79 4.50 -0.04
C THR A 26 -14.88 5.58 0.53
N SER A 27 -15.16 6.84 0.21
CA SER A 27 -14.38 7.98 0.69
C SER A 27 -14.36 8.03 2.23
N GLY A 28 -13.17 8.39 2.77
CA GLY A 28 -13.01 8.52 4.22
C GLY A 28 -13.40 9.90 4.76
N PRO A 29 -13.08 10.14 6.04
CA PRO A 29 -12.33 9.22 6.91
C PRO A 29 -13.13 8.01 7.35
N TRP A 30 -12.43 6.88 7.57
CA TRP A 30 -13.02 5.67 8.13
C TRP A 30 -12.79 5.61 9.64
N HIS A 31 -13.78 5.09 10.37
CA HIS A 31 -13.76 4.91 11.81
C HIS A 31 -14.22 3.50 12.19
N VAL A 32 -13.73 2.99 13.30
CA VAL A 32 -14.34 1.82 13.93
C VAL A 32 -15.72 2.24 14.45
N THR A 33 -16.75 1.57 13.97
CA THR A 33 -18.13 1.81 14.40
C THR A 33 -18.56 0.70 15.32
N GLU A 34 -19.20 1.08 16.42
CA GLU A 34 -19.71 0.21 17.49
C GLU A 34 -18.76 -0.92 17.91
N TYR A 35 -18.45 -0.92 19.15
CA TYR A 35 -17.78 -1.99 19.83
C TYR A 35 -18.69 -2.48 20.95
N VAL A 36 -19.21 -3.71 20.82
CA VAL A 36 -19.92 -4.38 21.90
C VAL A 36 -19.10 -5.60 22.32
N ALA A 37 -18.31 -5.43 23.37
CA ALA A 37 -17.55 -6.53 23.94
C ALA A 37 -18.50 -7.63 24.39
N GLY A 38 -18.26 -8.86 23.93
CA GLY A 38 -19.02 -10.03 24.35
C GLY A 38 -20.44 -10.11 23.78
N SER A 39 -20.67 -9.59 22.56
CA SER A 39 -21.94 -9.82 21.90
C SER A 39 -22.17 -11.32 21.67
N ASP A 40 -23.35 -11.83 22.00
CA ASP A 40 -23.73 -13.23 21.78
C ASP A 40 -23.71 -13.64 20.28
N TYR A 41 -23.48 -12.68 19.38
CA TYR A 41 -23.46 -12.87 17.94
C TYR A 41 -22.05 -12.94 17.34
N GLY A 42 -21.00 -12.85 18.14
CA GLY A 42 -19.61 -13.08 17.71
C GLY A 42 -18.96 -11.98 16.89
N PHE A 43 -19.56 -10.80 16.76
CA PHE A 43 -19.04 -9.68 15.98
C PHE A 43 -18.82 -8.46 16.87
N ASP A 44 -17.58 -7.99 16.94
CA ASP A 44 -17.23 -6.95 17.90
C ASP A 44 -17.29 -5.54 17.30
N ALA A 45 -17.06 -5.38 15.99
CA ALA A 45 -16.92 -4.05 15.41
C ALA A 45 -17.26 -4.00 13.91
N GLY A 46 -17.64 -2.82 13.46
CA GLY A 46 -17.75 -2.44 12.06
C GLY A 46 -16.74 -1.36 11.69
N VAL A 47 -16.73 -0.97 10.44
CA VAL A 47 -15.98 0.15 9.89
C VAL A 47 -16.93 1.01 9.04
N GLY A 48 -16.96 2.30 9.29
CA GLY A 48 -17.82 3.23 8.54
C GLY A 48 -17.22 4.63 8.44
N THR A 49 -17.89 5.49 7.69
CA THR A 49 -17.45 6.89 7.49
C THR A 49 -17.83 7.78 8.67
N ALA A 50 -18.99 7.51 9.27
CA ALA A 50 -19.44 8.07 10.54
C ALA A 50 -20.59 7.20 11.05
N PRO A 51 -20.97 7.29 12.34
CA PRO A 51 -22.13 6.59 12.86
C PRO A 51 -23.40 6.93 12.07
N GLY A 52 -24.01 5.90 11.46
CA GLY A 52 -25.27 6.04 10.72
C GLY A 52 -25.15 6.58 9.28
N GLU A 53 -23.93 6.78 8.76
CA GLU A 53 -23.72 7.20 7.37
C GLU A 53 -23.47 5.99 6.44
N VAL A 54 -22.21 5.74 6.05
CA VAL A 54 -21.89 4.66 5.11
C VAL A 54 -21.07 3.60 5.82
N ASP A 55 -21.53 2.35 5.74
CA ASP A 55 -20.77 1.20 6.19
C ASP A 55 -19.76 0.76 5.15
N VAL A 56 -18.51 0.60 5.58
CA VAL A 56 -17.45 -0.07 4.81
C VAL A 56 -17.44 -1.56 5.14
N VAL A 57 -17.49 -1.87 6.43
CA VAL A 57 -17.75 -3.21 6.97
C VAL A 57 -18.91 -3.07 7.95
N GLY A 58 -20.10 -3.36 7.47
CA GLY A 58 -21.31 -3.27 8.28
C GLY A 58 -21.42 -4.42 9.26
N HIS A 59 -22.03 -4.13 10.42
CA HIS A 59 -22.45 -5.14 11.36
C HIS A 59 -23.86 -4.82 11.86
N GLY A 60 -24.60 -5.81 12.27
CA GLY A 60 -25.97 -5.63 12.70
C GLY A 60 -26.52 -6.86 13.42
N TYR A 61 -27.81 -6.79 13.72
CA TYR A 61 -28.53 -7.83 14.45
C TYR A 61 -28.46 -9.22 13.78
N GLU A 62 -28.41 -9.28 12.45
CA GLU A 62 -28.36 -10.52 11.66
C GLU A 62 -26.93 -11.00 11.35
N GLY A 63 -25.92 -10.37 11.92
CA GLY A 63 -24.51 -10.70 11.68
C GLY A 63 -23.80 -9.71 10.77
N GLY A 64 -22.59 -10.06 10.40
CA GLY A 64 -21.66 -9.18 9.66
C GLY A 64 -20.70 -8.43 10.58
N GLY A 65 -19.69 -7.78 10.00
CA GLY A 65 -18.69 -7.06 10.74
C GLY A 65 -17.43 -7.86 11.02
N CYS A 66 -16.53 -7.27 11.79
CA CYS A 66 -15.27 -7.87 12.18
C CYS A 66 -15.45 -8.66 13.49
N GLU A 67 -14.98 -9.89 13.52
CA GLU A 67 -14.99 -10.71 14.75
C GLU A 67 -14.17 -10.09 15.89
N ARG A 68 -13.14 -9.33 15.51
CA ARG A 68 -12.24 -8.65 16.44
C ARG A 68 -12.15 -7.16 16.15
N VAL A 69 -12.12 -6.38 17.20
CA VAL A 69 -11.89 -4.93 17.08
C VAL A 69 -10.52 -4.60 16.44
N GLN A 70 -9.52 -5.48 16.63
CA GLN A 70 -8.20 -5.33 16.00
C GLN A 70 -8.28 -5.39 14.47
N ASP A 71 -9.13 -6.24 13.91
CA ASP A 71 -9.36 -6.33 12.46
C ASP A 71 -9.97 -5.02 11.94
N ALA A 72 -10.99 -4.50 12.64
CA ALA A 72 -11.58 -3.20 12.30
C ALA A 72 -10.55 -2.05 12.37
N ARG A 73 -9.71 -2.01 13.40
CA ARG A 73 -8.64 -1.02 13.54
C ARG A 73 -7.60 -1.14 12.44
N HIS A 74 -7.26 -2.37 12.04
CA HIS A 74 -6.36 -2.61 10.92
C HIS A 74 -6.95 -2.07 9.62
N ILE A 75 -8.20 -2.37 9.31
CA ILE A 75 -8.92 -1.87 8.13
C ILE A 75 -8.95 -0.34 8.13
N VAL A 76 -9.32 0.29 9.23
CA VAL A 76 -9.36 1.76 9.38
C VAL A 76 -7.99 2.40 9.11
N ARG A 77 -6.90 1.77 9.57
CA ARG A 77 -5.54 2.26 9.32
C ARG A 77 -5.16 2.27 7.84
N HIS A 78 -5.74 1.38 7.06
CA HIS A 78 -5.53 1.25 5.62
C HIS A 78 -6.67 1.88 4.81
N ASN A 79 -7.25 2.98 5.30
CA ASN A 79 -8.27 3.75 4.58
C ASN A 79 -7.72 4.36 3.27
N PRO A 80 -8.59 4.71 2.31
CA PRO A 80 -8.16 5.20 1.01
C PRO A 80 -7.18 6.38 1.06
N ALA A 81 -7.40 7.34 1.93
CA ALA A 81 -6.53 8.52 2.04
C ALA A 81 -5.11 8.16 2.48
N ASN A 82 -4.96 7.20 3.40
CA ASN A 82 -3.65 6.72 3.85
C ASN A 82 -2.94 5.93 2.75
N VAL A 83 -3.66 5.08 2.03
CA VAL A 83 -3.12 4.31 0.90
C VAL A 83 -2.66 5.25 -0.22
N LEU A 84 -3.48 6.20 -0.62
CA LEU A 84 -3.13 7.18 -1.67
C LEU A 84 -1.90 8.02 -1.29
N ARG A 85 -1.80 8.42 -0.02
CA ARG A 85 -0.64 9.18 0.48
C ARG A 85 0.64 8.36 0.44
N ARG A 86 0.57 7.08 0.81
CA ARG A 86 1.69 6.14 0.70
C ARG A 86 2.12 5.96 -0.77
N ILE A 87 1.17 5.69 -1.66
CA ILE A 87 1.44 5.54 -3.10
C ILE A 87 2.13 6.79 -3.66
N ALA A 88 1.65 7.98 -3.31
CA ALA A 88 2.27 9.24 -3.76
C ALA A 88 3.71 9.39 -3.27
N ALA A 89 4.01 8.98 -2.04
CA ALA A 89 5.37 8.99 -1.50
C ALA A 89 6.27 7.96 -2.20
N ASP A 90 5.77 6.74 -2.41
CA ASP A 90 6.50 5.66 -3.07
C ASP A 90 6.82 6.01 -4.53
N ARG A 91 5.91 6.67 -5.25
CA ARG A 91 6.16 7.19 -6.60
C ARG A 91 7.27 8.25 -6.61
N LYS A 92 7.30 9.16 -5.63
CA LYS A 92 8.38 10.16 -5.50
C LYS A 92 9.73 9.47 -5.25
N LEU A 93 9.77 8.45 -4.39
CA LEU A 93 10.99 7.66 -4.18
C LEU A 93 11.43 6.98 -5.46
N LEU A 94 10.51 6.40 -6.22
CA LEU A 94 10.81 5.74 -7.49
C LEU A 94 11.34 6.74 -8.55
N ASP A 95 10.81 7.96 -8.58
CA ASP A 95 11.26 9.01 -9.48
C ASP A 95 12.65 9.56 -9.10
N LEU A 96 12.94 9.69 -7.79
CA LEU A 96 14.27 10.05 -7.29
C LEU A 96 15.31 8.98 -7.65
N HIS A 97 14.97 7.72 -7.39
CA HIS A 97 15.83 6.57 -7.63
C HIS A 97 15.59 5.96 -9.03
N ARG A 98 15.53 6.80 -10.05
CA ARG A 98 15.34 6.35 -11.45
C ARG A 98 16.60 5.76 -12.03
N ASP A 99 16.44 5.00 -13.12
CA ASP A 99 17.54 4.52 -13.93
C ASP A 99 18.21 5.68 -14.68
N ASP A 100 19.52 5.75 -14.56
CA ASP A 100 20.39 6.64 -15.33
C ASP A 100 21.55 5.81 -15.89
N LEU A 101 21.39 5.35 -17.13
CA LEU A 101 22.36 4.50 -17.82
C LEU A 101 22.79 3.24 -17.03
N GLY A 102 21.83 2.59 -16.39
CA GLY A 102 22.05 1.38 -15.59
C GLY A 102 22.47 1.63 -14.15
N LYS A 103 22.56 2.89 -13.76
CA LYS A 103 22.87 3.31 -12.37
C LYS A 103 21.70 4.04 -11.75
N CYS A 104 21.63 4.04 -10.41
CA CYS A 104 20.62 4.81 -9.71
C CYS A 104 21.01 6.29 -9.69
N ALA A 105 20.16 7.16 -10.25
CA ALA A 105 20.40 8.59 -10.33
C ALA A 105 20.64 9.25 -8.97
N GLU A 106 19.85 8.90 -7.94
CA GLU A 106 19.99 9.48 -6.60
C GLU A 106 21.19 8.93 -5.86
N CYS A 107 21.37 7.60 -5.85
CA CYS A 107 22.48 6.96 -5.15
C CYS A 107 23.84 7.22 -5.81
N GLY A 108 23.84 7.57 -7.08
CA GLY A 108 25.05 7.90 -7.84
C GLY A 108 25.54 9.34 -7.67
N GLN A 109 24.77 10.21 -7.02
CA GLN A 109 25.19 11.61 -6.80
C GLN A 109 26.47 11.69 -5.96
N GLY A 110 27.42 12.49 -6.43
CA GLY A 110 28.72 12.66 -5.77
C GLY A 110 29.85 11.78 -6.30
N TYR A 111 29.57 10.90 -7.25
CA TYR A 111 30.58 10.10 -7.95
C TYR A 111 30.92 10.73 -9.32
N GLU A 112 31.60 11.87 -9.31
CA GLU A 112 31.79 12.70 -10.51
C GLU A 112 32.78 12.14 -11.55
N LEU A 113 33.58 11.13 -11.23
CA LEU A 113 34.73 10.77 -12.09
C LEU A 113 34.74 9.33 -12.58
N MET A 114 33.84 8.47 -12.14
CA MET A 114 33.74 7.09 -12.60
C MET A 114 32.32 6.55 -12.36
N ASP A 115 31.95 5.55 -13.10
CA ASP A 115 30.71 4.78 -13.07
C ASP A 115 30.55 3.97 -11.74
N TRP A 116 30.59 4.67 -10.60
CA TRP A 116 30.76 4.08 -9.28
C TRP A 116 29.47 4.07 -8.44
N GLY A 117 28.39 4.60 -8.97
CA GLY A 117 27.10 4.50 -8.29
C GLY A 117 26.56 3.06 -8.28
N PRO A 118 25.65 2.72 -7.34
CA PRO A 118 25.01 1.42 -7.34
C PRO A 118 24.19 1.20 -8.59
N ASP A 119 24.15 -0.05 -9.05
CA ASP A 119 23.34 -0.46 -10.19
C ASP A 119 21.85 -0.20 -9.92
N PHE A 120 21.14 0.11 -11.01
CA PHE A 120 19.67 0.21 -10.94
C PHE A 120 19.05 -1.17 -11.22
N PRO A 121 18.00 -1.57 -10.48
CA PRO A 121 17.37 -0.89 -9.36
C PRO A 121 18.22 -1.01 -8.07
N CYS A 122 18.38 0.13 -7.40
CA CYS A 122 19.10 0.20 -6.14
C CYS A 122 18.33 -0.46 -4.99
N ALA A 123 18.95 -0.58 -3.83
CA ALA A 123 18.33 -1.19 -2.65
C ALA A 123 16.99 -0.54 -2.26
N THR A 124 16.87 0.79 -2.39
CA THR A 124 15.62 1.50 -2.09
C THR A 124 14.48 1.02 -2.98
N VAL A 125 14.71 0.92 -4.30
CA VAL A 125 13.68 0.45 -5.25
C VAL A 125 13.32 -1.02 -5.00
N ARG A 126 14.30 -1.86 -4.69
CA ARG A 126 14.07 -3.28 -4.35
C ARG A 126 13.24 -3.44 -3.09
N LEU A 127 13.56 -2.68 -2.04
CA LEU A 127 12.81 -2.69 -0.77
C LEU A 127 11.39 -2.13 -0.94
N LEU A 128 11.19 -1.12 -1.79
CA LEU A 128 9.84 -0.66 -2.15
C LEU A 128 9.03 -1.79 -2.79
N ALA A 129 9.60 -2.47 -3.78
CA ALA A 129 8.92 -3.58 -4.46
C ALA A 129 8.61 -4.72 -3.49
N GLU A 130 9.56 -5.11 -2.64
CA GLU A 130 9.36 -6.12 -1.59
C GLU A 130 8.22 -5.71 -0.63
N GLY A 131 8.18 -4.45 -0.22
CA GLY A 131 7.11 -3.92 0.64
C GLY A 131 5.70 -3.98 -0.01
N TRP A 132 5.62 -4.02 -1.34
CA TRP A 132 4.39 -4.21 -2.10
C TRP A 132 4.12 -5.68 -2.49
N GLY A 133 5.01 -6.60 -2.12
CA GLY A 133 4.81 -8.04 -2.33
C GLY A 133 5.63 -8.65 -3.46
N TRP A 134 6.63 -7.93 -3.98
CA TRP A 134 7.56 -8.54 -4.92
C TRP A 134 8.38 -9.64 -4.25
N THR A 135 8.45 -10.80 -4.88
CA THR A 135 9.31 -11.90 -4.46
C THR A 135 10.20 -12.32 -5.64
N GLU A 136 11.51 -12.34 -5.42
CA GLU A 136 12.44 -12.81 -6.45
C GLU A 136 12.18 -14.30 -6.74
N GLY A 137 11.92 -14.62 -8.00
CA GLY A 137 11.74 -16.00 -8.48
C GLY A 137 10.31 -16.53 -8.58
N GLU A 138 9.30 -15.84 -8.07
CA GLU A 138 7.89 -16.28 -8.19
C GLU A 138 7.16 -15.76 -9.45
N GLN A 139 7.78 -14.85 -10.18
CA GLN A 139 7.16 -14.16 -11.33
C GLN A 139 7.79 -14.58 -12.67
N ALA A 140 8.33 -15.77 -12.72
CA ALA A 140 8.83 -16.34 -13.97
C ALA A 140 7.68 -16.93 -14.83
#